data_8962046cd0106deea6fafff89d66b828
#
_entry.id   8962046cd0106deea6fafff89d66b828
#
_cell.length_a   1.000
_cell.length_b   1.000
_cell.length_c   1.000
_cell.angle_alpha   90.00
_cell.angle_beta   90.00
_cell.angle_gamma   90.00
#
_symmetry.space_group_name_H-M   'P 1'
#
loop_
_entity.id
_entity.type
_entity.pdbx_description
1 polymer ?
#
loop_
_entity_poly.entity_id
_entity_poly.type
_entity_poly.pdbx_seq_one_letter_code
_entity_poly.pdbx_strand_id
1 'polypeptide(L)'
;STFPGFQHVAALQNEGFSIWDAFRDVVFLSRPWVFAAGADAIGAPDVTGLVSHHGKLGCRHWCGRPGRRKPGGSHYYSVCLKPEGYCEQGCEDNDYDPSVIGESCPELYQEKLAYVRNATSMTNYEARRLGTGISKPSLFSGLSSSHMLPIPRLFPGDIMHLFGLNIPDLFYRLWHGTFDCDVKNGDSRALWDWVCLTGEAWTLHGESIAAARGFLPESFHRPPRNPAEKISSGYKCWEFLNWFYGLAPAFLYSRLPEKYWKHYCKLVAAVRIIFQRKSTSTQRERAHVLLSDFAYDYEVLYVQRKVSRMHFVPQCMHGITHTPTETCRVGSLICTSQFTMERIIGDLGAEIRQPSNPFANLAQRALGRARINALKTMLPDLEPSPSAQVPIVDLSDGYTLLHPREPGARPVADDEDLVIFRYIEGLVGMAQAREIWAITMESCVQRWARVRLPNGQICRSAWKEVPNNSSRISRNVKVRSC
;
A
#
# COMPACT_ATOMS: atom_id res chain seq x y z
N SER A 1 -14.27 -18.92 14.23
CA SER A 1 -13.25 -18.98 15.31
C SER A 1 -11.88 -19.28 14.70
N THR A 2 -10.86 -18.49 15.06
CA THR A 2 -9.45 -18.68 14.63
C THR A 2 -8.70 -19.66 15.57
N PHE A 3 -9.32 -20.05 16.67
CA PHE A 3 -8.72 -20.85 17.74
C PHE A 3 -8.06 -22.16 17.26
N PRO A 4 -8.70 -23.01 16.42
CA PRO A 4 -8.04 -24.24 15.96
C PRO A 4 -6.74 -23.99 15.18
N GLY A 5 -6.70 -22.92 14.37
CA GLY A 5 -5.48 -22.56 13.64
C GLY A 5 -4.33 -22.17 14.58
N PHE A 6 -4.60 -21.39 15.62
CA PHE A 6 -3.60 -21.03 16.61
C PHE A 6 -3.12 -22.22 17.43
N GLN A 7 -3.99 -23.19 17.76
CA GLN A 7 -3.58 -24.44 18.40
C GLN A 7 -2.60 -25.23 17.52
N HIS A 8 -2.88 -25.36 16.22
CA HIS A 8 -1.98 -26.04 15.30
C HIS A 8 -0.63 -25.33 15.18
N VAL A 9 -0.63 -23.99 15.12
CA VAL A 9 0.63 -23.22 15.10
C VAL A 9 1.41 -23.45 16.39
N ALA A 10 0.76 -23.40 17.55
CA ALA A 10 1.40 -23.66 18.84
C ALA A 10 1.99 -25.08 18.93
N ALA A 11 1.26 -26.10 18.47
CA ALA A 11 1.75 -27.47 18.41
C ALA A 11 2.98 -27.57 17.50
N LEU A 12 2.94 -26.98 16.30
CA LEU A 12 4.07 -26.96 15.38
C LEU A 12 5.29 -26.23 15.93
N GLN A 13 5.08 -25.16 16.73
CA GLN A 13 6.18 -24.46 17.39
C GLN A 13 6.85 -25.30 18.49
N ASN A 14 6.08 -26.07 19.24
CA ASN A 14 6.56 -26.89 20.34
C ASN A 14 7.13 -28.23 19.87
N GLU A 15 6.38 -28.94 19.06
CA GLU A 15 6.70 -30.30 18.61
C GLU A 15 7.61 -30.28 17.38
N GLY A 16 7.38 -29.31 16.48
CA GLY A 16 8.01 -29.22 15.18
C GLY A 16 7.30 -30.07 14.14
N PHE A 17 7.71 -29.91 12.91
CA PHE A 17 7.23 -30.66 11.75
C PHE A 17 8.38 -31.29 11.00
N SER A 18 8.41 -32.60 10.88
CA SER A 18 9.42 -33.33 10.13
C SER A 18 9.23 -33.13 8.63
N ILE A 19 10.20 -32.51 7.98
CA ILE A 19 10.19 -32.21 6.54
C ILE A 19 11.35 -32.95 5.89
N TRP A 20 11.06 -33.68 4.81
CA TRP A 20 12.09 -34.22 3.94
C TRP A 20 12.49 -33.20 2.87
N ASP A 21 13.77 -32.84 2.84
CA ASP A 21 14.37 -32.02 1.81
C ASP A 21 14.84 -32.95 0.67
N ALA A 22 14.07 -33.03 -0.39
CA ALA A 22 14.33 -33.86 -1.54
C ALA A 22 15.64 -33.49 -2.29
N PHE A 23 16.09 -32.25 -2.21
CA PHE A 23 17.32 -31.81 -2.85
C PHE A 23 18.59 -32.30 -2.12
N ARG A 24 18.51 -32.33 -0.75
CA ARG A 24 19.63 -32.75 0.09
C ARG A 24 19.48 -34.17 0.59
N ASP A 25 18.33 -34.81 0.32
CA ASP A 25 17.95 -36.14 0.82
C ASP A 25 18.10 -36.27 2.36
N VAL A 26 17.63 -35.24 3.07
CA VAL A 26 17.67 -35.22 4.54
C VAL A 26 16.31 -34.88 5.12
N VAL A 27 16.02 -35.45 6.29
CA VAL A 27 14.85 -35.08 7.09
C VAL A 27 15.30 -34.09 8.15
N PHE A 28 14.63 -32.94 8.24
CA PHE A 28 14.88 -31.95 9.28
C PHE A 28 13.60 -31.58 10.01
N LEU A 29 13.73 -31.12 11.25
CA LEU A 29 12.62 -30.66 12.07
C LEU A 29 12.43 -29.15 11.87
N SER A 30 11.31 -28.75 11.28
CA SER A 30 10.95 -27.36 11.08
C SER A 30 10.02 -26.88 12.21
N ARG A 31 10.29 -25.70 12.75
CA ARG A 31 9.41 -25.01 13.68
C ARG A 31 9.02 -23.66 13.09
N PRO A 32 7.72 -23.36 12.91
CA PRO A 32 7.29 -22.10 12.32
C PRO A 32 7.59 -20.94 13.27
N TRP A 33 8.11 -19.87 12.70
CA TRP A 33 8.39 -18.63 13.41
C TRP A 33 7.47 -17.52 12.93
N VAL A 34 6.78 -16.83 13.84
CA VAL A 34 5.83 -15.76 13.48
C VAL A 34 6.58 -14.42 13.53
N PHE A 35 6.90 -13.91 12.36
CA PHE A 35 7.64 -12.66 12.20
C PHE A 35 6.75 -11.41 12.28
N ALA A 36 5.56 -11.44 11.67
CA ALA A 36 4.66 -10.31 11.63
C ALA A 36 3.20 -10.79 11.53
N ALA A 37 2.31 -10.07 12.20
CA ALA A 37 0.87 -10.27 12.11
C ALA A 37 0.20 -8.93 11.75
N GLY A 38 -0.59 -8.92 10.69
CA GLY A 38 -1.26 -7.73 10.19
C GLY A 38 -2.78 -7.83 10.32
N ALA A 39 -3.40 -6.67 10.53
CA ALA A 39 -4.83 -6.46 10.42
C ALA A 39 -5.09 -5.01 10.00
N ASP A 40 -6.25 -4.75 9.37
CA ASP A 40 -6.70 -3.39 9.12
C ASP A 40 -7.00 -2.65 10.45
N ALA A 41 -7.34 -1.38 10.39
CA ALA A 41 -7.58 -0.57 11.59
C ALA A 41 -8.79 -1.05 12.42
N ILE A 42 -9.75 -1.71 11.78
CA ILE A 42 -10.98 -2.23 12.42
C ILE A 42 -10.68 -3.57 13.08
N GLY A 43 -10.02 -4.48 12.40
CA GLY A 43 -9.66 -5.80 12.92
C GLY A 43 -8.48 -5.80 13.88
N ALA A 44 -7.64 -4.76 13.85
CA ALA A 44 -6.46 -4.69 14.72
C ALA A 44 -6.74 -4.87 16.22
N PRO A 45 -7.76 -4.22 16.82
CA PRO A 45 -8.05 -4.41 18.25
C PRO A 45 -8.38 -5.85 18.63
N ASP A 46 -9.04 -6.58 17.75
CA ASP A 46 -9.39 -7.99 18.00
C ASP A 46 -8.17 -8.90 17.99
N VAL A 47 -7.21 -8.62 17.14
CA VAL A 47 -5.98 -9.39 16.98
C VAL A 47 -4.94 -9.00 18.03
N THR A 48 -4.75 -7.70 18.25
CA THR A 48 -3.72 -7.17 19.15
C THR A 48 -4.10 -7.18 20.61
N GLY A 49 -5.39 -7.08 20.91
CA GLY A 49 -5.90 -6.87 22.27
C GLY A 49 -5.76 -5.43 22.78
N LEU A 50 -5.32 -4.50 21.93
CA LEU A 50 -5.25 -3.08 22.24
C LEU A 50 -6.62 -2.41 22.11
N VAL A 51 -6.76 -1.19 22.62
CA VAL A 51 -7.94 -0.37 22.36
C VAL A 51 -7.97 0.06 20.89
N SER A 52 -9.17 0.39 20.40
CA SER A 52 -9.32 0.87 19.01
C SER A 52 -8.65 2.22 18.81
N HIS A 53 -8.56 2.63 17.55
CA HIS A 53 -8.01 3.93 17.14
C HIS A 53 -8.75 5.15 17.69
N HIS A 54 -9.89 4.96 18.35
CA HIS A 54 -10.66 6.01 19.06
C HIS A 54 -10.29 6.10 20.55
N GLY A 55 -9.48 5.19 21.06
CA GLY A 55 -9.06 5.17 22.46
C GLY A 55 -8.02 6.24 22.79
N LYS A 56 -7.88 6.57 24.09
CA LYS A 56 -6.88 7.54 24.57
C LYS A 56 -5.46 7.16 24.13
N LEU A 57 -5.10 5.88 24.24
CA LEU A 57 -3.83 5.31 23.79
C LEU A 57 -4.07 4.43 22.55
N GLY A 58 -4.75 4.97 21.54
CA GLY A 58 -5.22 4.27 20.36
C GLY A 58 -4.14 3.96 19.29
N CYS A 59 -2.85 4.21 19.58
CA CYS A 59 -1.78 3.88 18.67
C CYS A 59 -1.62 2.36 18.53
N ARG A 60 -1.69 1.84 17.30
CA ARG A 60 -1.54 0.41 17.02
C ARG A 60 -0.15 -0.14 17.35
N HIS A 61 0.86 0.74 17.42
CA HIS A 61 2.23 0.39 17.82
C HIS A 61 2.44 0.46 19.34
N TRP A 62 1.41 0.86 20.06
CA TRP A 62 1.45 1.03 21.51
C TRP A 62 2.62 1.90 21.97
N CYS A 63 2.79 3.07 21.33
CA CYS A 63 3.89 4.00 21.57
C CYS A 63 3.75 4.86 22.83
N GLY A 64 2.63 4.71 23.54
CA GLY A 64 2.36 5.47 24.78
C GLY A 64 1.86 6.90 24.58
N ARG A 65 1.80 7.43 23.36
CA ARG A 65 1.28 8.79 23.11
C ARG A 65 -0.23 8.85 23.31
N PRO A 66 -0.74 9.66 24.26
CA PRO A 66 -2.16 9.83 24.44
C PRO A 66 -2.79 10.77 23.40
N GLY A 67 -4.00 10.46 22.99
CA GLY A 67 -4.84 11.38 22.21
C GLY A 67 -5.55 12.39 23.09
N ARG A 68 -6.14 13.41 22.45
CA ARG A 68 -6.98 14.43 23.08
C ARG A 68 -8.44 14.25 22.65
N ARG A 69 -9.39 14.48 23.54
CA ARG A 69 -10.83 14.40 23.23
C ARG A 69 -11.44 15.80 23.15
N LYS A 70 -12.49 15.96 22.35
CA LYS A 70 -13.30 17.18 22.41
C LYS A 70 -14.05 17.26 23.75
N PRO A 71 -14.35 18.45 24.25
CA PRO A 71 -15.17 18.63 25.46
C PRO A 71 -16.47 17.81 25.36
N GLY A 72 -16.73 17.00 26.39
CA GLY A 72 -17.94 16.15 26.45
C GLY A 72 -17.90 14.94 25.49
N GLY A 73 -16.86 14.77 24.70
CA GLY A 73 -16.71 13.64 23.76
C GLY A 73 -15.97 12.44 24.37
N SER A 74 -16.19 11.24 23.79
CA SER A 74 -15.52 10.00 24.18
C SER A 74 -14.41 9.59 23.20
N HIS A 75 -14.38 10.18 22.01
CA HIS A 75 -13.41 9.88 20.96
C HIS A 75 -12.13 10.70 21.16
N TYR A 76 -10.98 10.01 21.14
CA TYR A 76 -9.67 10.63 21.23
C TYR A 76 -9.04 10.78 19.84
N TYR A 77 -8.47 11.94 19.58
CA TYR A 77 -7.77 12.33 18.36
C TYR A 77 -6.28 12.49 18.63
N SER A 78 -5.43 12.14 17.70
CA SER A 78 -3.96 12.14 17.86
C SER A 78 -3.35 13.54 17.73
N VAL A 79 -4.04 14.58 18.18
CA VAL A 79 -3.63 15.99 18.07
C VAL A 79 -2.35 16.23 18.90
N CYS A 80 -1.30 16.72 18.24
CA CYS A 80 -0.04 17.06 18.87
C CYS A 80 -0.04 18.45 19.48
N LEU A 81 -0.52 19.46 18.72
CA LEU A 81 -0.56 20.83 19.17
C LEU A 81 -1.80 21.09 20.03
N LYS A 82 -1.58 21.46 21.29
CA LYS A 82 -2.69 21.77 22.20
C LYS A 82 -3.58 22.86 21.61
N PRO A 83 -4.89 22.62 21.49
CA PRO A 83 -5.81 23.67 21.04
C PRO A 83 -5.87 24.85 22.01
N GLU A 84 -6.20 26.04 21.49
CA GLU A 84 -6.34 27.24 22.30
C GLU A 84 -7.51 27.08 23.29
N GLY A 85 -7.25 27.48 24.55
CA GLY A 85 -8.25 27.37 25.62
C GLY A 85 -8.64 25.94 26.02
N TYR A 86 -7.91 24.91 25.53
CA TYR A 86 -8.21 23.51 25.82
C TYR A 86 -7.79 23.13 27.23
N CYS A 87 -8.73 22.58 28.03
CA CYS A 87 -8.54 22.23 29.44
C CYS A 87 -9.27 20.94 29.87
N GLU A 88 -9.41 19.96 28.97
CA GLU A 88 -10.09 18.69 29.27
C GLU A 88 -9.32 17.86 30.32
N GLN A 89 -10.01 17.43 31.37
CA GLN A 89 -9.44 16.61 32.42
C GLN A 89 -8.87 15.28 31.91
N GLY A 90 -7.67 14.96 32.32
CA GLY A 90 -6.99 13.72 31.96
C GLY A 90 -6.41 13.72 30.55
N CYS A 91 -6.35 14.88 29.87
CA CYS A 91 -5.55 15.10 28.70
C CYS A 91 -4.29 15.89 29.05
N GLU A 92 -3.21 15.61 28.29
CA GLU A 92 -1.92 16.29 28.54
C GLU A 92 -2.01 17.77 28.15
N ASP A 93 -1.34 18.61 28.93
CA ASP A 93 -1.40 20.06 28.75
C ASP A 93 -0.37 20.61 27.76
N ASN A 94 0.71 19.88 27.50
CA ASN A 94 1.80 20.33 26.63
C ASN A 94 1.62 19.88 25.18
N ASP A 95 2.22 20.64 24.26
CA ASP A 95 2.38 20.19 22.88
C ASP A 95 3.27 18.93 22.83
N TYR A 96 2.97 18.05 21.88
CA TYR A 96 3.81 16.92 21.56
C TYR A 96 4.64 17.22 20.32
N ASP A 97 5.91 16.85 20.35
CA ASP A 97 6.75 16.86 19.17
C ASP A 97 6.46 15.62 18.30
N PRO A 98 6.00 15.77 17.05
CA PRO A 98 5.77 14.63 16.16
C PRO A 98 7.04 13.84 15.80
N SER A 99 8.23 14.42 15.97
CA SER A 99 9.50 13.74 15.71
C SER A 99 9.88 12.76 16.81
N VAL A 100 9.35 12.98 18.03
CA VAL A 100 9.59 12.10 19.16
C VAL A 100 8.59 10.94 19.14
N ILE A 101 9.04 9.78 18.69
CA ILE A 101 8.21 8.58 18.59
C ILE A 101 8.53 7.69 19.79
N GLY A 102 7.50 7.42 20.58
CA GLY A 102 7.63 6.46 21.67
C GLY A 102 7.86 5.05 21.13
N GLU A 103 8.79 4.33 21.74
CA GLU A 103 9.04 2.93 21.39
C GLU A 103 8.14 2.00 22.20
N SER A 104 7.63 0.97 21.52
CA SER A 104 6.93 -0.12 22.19
C SER A 104 7.93 -0.99 22.96
N CYS A 105 7.74 -1.10 24.28
CA CYS A 105 8.54 -1.96 25.15
C CYS A 105 7.76 -3.24 25.48
N PRO A 106 8.20 -4.41 25.02
CA PRO A 106 7.51 -5.68 25.29
C PRO A 106 7.40 -6.03 26.77
N GLU A 107 8.42 -5.71 27.56
CA GLU A 107 8.45 -5.98 28.98
C GLU A 107 7.40 -5.13 29.72
N LEU A 108 7.34 -3.84 29.40
CA LEU A 108 6.33 -2.93 29.91
C LEU A 108 4.91 -3.35 29.46
N TYR A 109 4.77 -3.85 28.21
CA TYR A 109 3.50 -4.37 27.73
C TYR A 109 3.02 -5.54 28.60
N GLN A 110 3.88 -6.50 28.92
CA GLN A 110 3.52 -7.65 29.75
C GLN A 110 3.14 -7.23 31.17
N GLU A 111 3.88 -6.29 31.76
CA GLU A 111 3.52 -5.70 33.07
C GLU A 111 2.14 -5.06 33.05
N LYS A 112 1.87 -4.21 32.06
CA LYS A 112 0.59 -3.51 31.92
C LYS A 112 -0.55 -4.45 31.56
N LEU A 113 -0.31 -5.50 30.79
CA LEU A 113 -1.29 -6.55 30.51
C LEU A 113 -1.66 -7.30 31.81
N ALA A 114 -0.67 -7.69 32.60
CA ALA A 114 -0.93 -8.30 33.89
C ALA A 114 -1.70 -7.36 34.84
N TYR A 115 -1.36 -6.07 34.86
CA TYR A 115 -2.10 -5.06 35.61
C TYR A 115 -3.57 -4.98 35.19
N VAL A 116 -3.87 -4.98 33.89
CA VAL A 116 -5.27 -4.96 33.39
C VAL A 116 -6.00 -6.25 33.76
N ARG A 117 -5.37 -7.42 33.60
CA ARG A 117 -5.97 -8.72 33.94
C ARG A 117 -6.33 -8.88 35.42
N ASN A 118 -5.57 -8.23 36.30
CA ASN A 118 -5.77 -8.28 37.75
C ASN A 118 -6.80 -7.21 38.23
N ALA A 119 -7.66 -6.72 37.34
CA ALA A 119 -8.76 -5.84 37.74
C ALA A 119 -9.77 -6.58 38.58
N THR A 120 -10.19 -5.95 39.70
CA THR A 120 -11.09 -6.55 40.70
C THR A 120 -12.56 -6.18 40.47
N SER A 121 -12.83 -5.20 39.59
CA SER A 121 -14.19 -4.76 39.24
C SER A 121 -14.20 -4.22 37.82
N MET A 122 -15.40 -4.05 37.26
CA MET A 122 -15.56 -3.48 35.91
C MET A 122 -15.06 -2.04 35.86
N THR A 123 -15.38 -1.21 36.87
CA THR A 123 -14.88 0.17 36.96
C THR A 123 -13.36 0.21 37.05
N ASN A 124 -12.76 -0.70 37.81
CA ASN A 124 -11.31 -0.81 37.89
C ASN A 124 -10.68 -1.26 36.56
N TYR A 125 -11.32 -2.21 35.87
CA TYR A 125 -10.90 -2.63 34.53
C TYR A 125 -10.95 -1.47 33.52
N GLU A 126 -12.05 -0.71 33.48
CA GLU A 126 -12.18 0.44 32.57
C GLU A 126 -11.13 1.52 32.82
N ALA A 127 -10.86 1.83 34.08
CA ALA A 127 -9.80 2.77 34.45
C ALA A 127 -8.41 2.28 34.00
N ARG A 128 -8.10 0.99 34.24
CA ARG A 128 -6.83 0.39 33.84
C ARG A 128 -6.69 0.31 32.32
N ARG A 129 -7.75 -0.09 31.62
CA ARG A 129 -7.82 -0.11 30.16
C ARG A 129 -7.59 1.29 29.57
N LEU A 130 -8.21 2.32 30.11
CA LEU A 130 -8.04 3.71 29.66
C LEU A 130 -6.59 4.18 29.87
N GLY A 131 -5.99 3.84 31.01
CA GLY A 131 -4.64 4.26 31.37
C GLY A 131 -3.52 3.49 30.66
N THR A 132 -3.82 2.28 30.14
CA THR A 132 -2.80 1.43 29.48
C THR A 132 -2.98 1.27 27.98
N GLY A 133 -4.19 1.49 27.45
CA GLY A 133 -4.51 1.21 26.07
C GLY A 133 -4.63 -0.30 25.74
N ILE A 134 -4.67 -1.17 26.77
CA ILE A 134 -4.79 -2.62 26.63
C ILE A 134 -6.18 -3.04 27.10
N SER A 135 -6.92 -3.77 26.24
CA SER A 135 -8.26 -4.26 26.57
C SER A 135 -8.29 -5.75 26.94
N LYS A 136 -7.45 -6.57 26.31
CA LYS A 136 -7.41 -8.02 26.52
C LYS A 136 -6.05 -8.55 26.05
N PRO A 137 -5.69 -9.81 26.39
CA PRO A 137 -4.53 -10.46 25.75
C PRO A 137 -4.70 -10.51 24.23
N SER A 138 -3.59 -10.37 23.50
CA SER A 138 -3.56 -10.61 22.06
C SER A 138 -3.93 -12.06 21.73
N LEU A 139 -4.48 -12.32 20.56
CA LEU A 139 -4.70 -13.68 20.06
C LEU A 139 -3.39 -14.48 19.97
N PHE A 140 -2.27 -13.80 19.83
CA PHE A 140 -0.93 -14.42 19.75
C PHE A 140 -0.31 -14.70 21.12
N SER A 141 -0.91 -14.27 22.23
CA SER A 141 -0.34 -14.46 23.58
C SER A 141 -0.22 -15.93 24.01
N GLY A 142 -0.87 -16.87 23.31
CA GLY A 142 -0.77 -18.30 23.52
C GLY A 142 0.34 -19.01 22.73
N LEU A 143 1.05 -18.30 21.86
CA LEU A 143 2.16 -18.85 21.10
C LEU A 143 3.49 -18.74 21.85
N SER A 144 4.47 -19.56 21.44
CA SER A 144 5.81 -19.57 22.05
C SER A 144 6.53 -18.25 21.78
N SER A 145 6.95 -17.57 22.86
CA SER A 145 7.72 -16.34 22.77
C SER A 145 9.10 -16.50 22.12
N SER A 146 9.65 -17.72 22.10
CA SER A 146 10.90 -18.03 21.40
C SER A 146 10.74 -18.19 19.90
N HIS A 147 9.49 -18.31 19.40
CA HIS A 147 9.18 -18.52 17.99
C HIS A 147 8.27 -17.43 17.40
N MET A 148 8.30 -16.24 17.97
CA MET A 148 7.64 -15.07 17.40
C MET A 148 8.31 -13.77 17.85
N LEU A 149 8.08 -12.68 17.11
CA LEU A 149 8.42 -11.35 17.62
C LEU A 149 7.57 -11.02 18.86
N PRO A 150 8.16 -10.36 19.87
CA PRO A 150 7.44 -10.03 21.09
C PRO A 150 6.30 -9.04 20.81
N ILE A 151 5.19 -9.18 21.54
CA ILE A 151 4.08 -8.24 21.49
C ILE A 151 4.48 -6.97 22.27
N PRO A 152 4.18 -5.76 21.78
CA PRO A 152 3.40 -5.45 20.57
C PRO A 152 4.19 -5.34 19.26
N ARG A 153 5.50 -5.56 19.27
CA ARG A 153 6.38 -5.46 18.09
C ARG A 153 6.02 -6.43 16.95
N LEU A 154 5.22 -7.46 17.25
CA LEU A 154 4.67 -8.39 16.26
C LEU A 154 3.78 -7.71 15.22
N PHE A 155 3.19 -6.56 15.53
CA PHE A 155 2.17 -5.91 14.71
C PHE A 155 2.75 -4.70 13.95
N PRO A 156 3.22 -4.87 12.71
CA PRO A 156 3.68 -3.75 11.89
C PRO A 156 2.53 -2.88 11.42
N GLY A 157 2.86 -1.66 10.99
CA GLY A 157 1.95 -0.78 10.29
C GLY A 157 1.54 -1.34 8.93
N ASP A 158 0.32 -1.09 8.53
CA ASP A 158 -0.15 -1.44 7.19
C ASP A 158 -0.16 -0.21 6.28
N ILE A 159 0.83 -0.13 5.41
CA ILE A 159 1.00 0.99 4.50
C ILE A 159 -0.02 0.99 3.35
N MET A 160 -0.66 -0.15 3.06
CA MET A 160 -1.68 -0.21 2.03
C MET A 160 -2.91 0.62 2.43
N HIS A 161 -3.49 0.35 3.58
CA HIS A 161 -4.63 1.13 4.09
C HIS A 161 -4.21 2.54 4.46
N LEU A 162 -3.04 2.72 5.08
CA LEU A 162 -2.57 4.02 5.53
C LEU A 162 -2.39 5.00 4.37
N PHE A 163 -1.52 4.66 3.41
CA PHE A 163 -1.18 5.56 2.30
C PHE A 163 -2.03 5.32 1.04
N GLY A 164 -2.59 4.16 0.86
CA GLY A 164 -3.40 3.85 -0.32
C GLY A 164 -4.88 4.17 -0.16
N LEU A 165 -5.36 4.45 1.05
CA LEU A 165 -6.76 4.76 1.31
C LEU A 165 -6.92 5.94 2.28
N ASN A 166 -6.48 5.80 3.54
CA ASN A 166 -6.84 6.74 4.62
C ASN A 166 -6.31 8.16 4.37
N ILE A 167 -5.04 8.30 4.01
CA ILE A 167 -4.42 9.61 3.76
C ILE A 167 -4.97 10.27 2.49
N PRO A 168 -5.06 9.59 1.35
CA PRO A 168 -5.68 10.19 0.16
C PRO A 168 -7.14 10.60 0.35
N ASP A 169 -7.95 9.80 1.05
CA ASP A 169 -9.34 10.14 1.34
C ASP A 169 -9.44 11.38 2.24
N LEU A 170 -8.62 11.45 3.29
CA LEU A 170 -8.56 12.60 4.18
C LEU A 170 -8.29 13.90 3.41
N PHE A 171 -7.24 13.91 2.58
CA PHE A 171 -6.84 15.10 1.82
C PHE A 171 -7.84 15.44 0.72
N TYR A 172 -8.36 14.44 0.01
CA TYR A 172 -9.43 14.64 -0.96
C TYR A 172 -10.61 15.38 -0.31
N ARG A 173 -11.10 14.86 0.81
CA ARG A 173 -12.26 15.45 1.51
C ARG A 173 -11.98 16.85 2.04
N LEU A 174 -10.76 17.14 2.50
CA LEU A 174 -10.35 18.48 2.90
C LEU A 174 -10.35 19.44 1.69
N TRP A 175 -9.67 19.10 0.61
CA TRP A 175 -9.52 19.96 -0.57
C TRP A 175 -10.83 20.11 -1.37
N HIS A 176 -11.71 19.12 -1.29
CA HIS A 176 -13.03 19.15 -1.89
C HIS A 176 -14.07 19.86 -1.00
N GLY A 177 -13.75 20.11 0.28
CA GLY A 177 -14.66 20.75 1.25
C GLY A 177 -15.78 19.83 1.76
N THR A 178 -15.67 18.52 1.56
CA THR A 178 -16.65 17.51 2.04
C THR A 178 -16.29 16.89 3.38
N PHE A 179 -15.16 17.28 3.96
CA PHE A 179 -14.81 16.83 5.30
C PHE A 179 -15.82 17.38 6.33
N ASP A 180 -15.98 16.65 7.44
CA ASP A 180 -16.90 17.06 8.48
C ASP A 180 -16.52 18.42 9.08
N CYS A 181 -17.52 19.30 9.25
CA CYS A 181 -17.33 20.66 9.76
C CYS A 181 -18.12 20.80 11.06
N ASP A 182 -17.41 21.01 12.15
CA ASP A 182 -18.00 21.14 13.48
C ASP A 182 -18.57 22.56 13.71
N VAL A 183 -19.65 22.84 13.00
CA VAL A 183 -20.36 24.14 13.08
C VAL A 183 -20.83 24.44 14.50
N LYS A 184 -21.18 23.41 15.28
CA LYS A 184 -21.66 23.56 16.67
C LYS A 184 -20.58 24.15 17.58
N ASN A 185 -19.32 23.85 17.29
CA ASN A 185 -18.17 24.37 18.04
C ASN A 185 -17.46 25.52 17.30
N GLY A 186 -18.14 26.22 16.39
CA GLY A 186 -17.67 27.47 15.78
C GLY A 186 -16.76 27.31 14.58
N ASP A 187 -16.69 26.12 13.93
CA ASP A 187 -16.01 26.02 12.64
C ASP A 187 -16.96 26.38 11.49
N SER A 188 -16.37 26.81 10.38
CA SER A 188 -17.10 27.15 9.16
C SER A 188 -16.26 26.82 7.93
N ARG A 189 -16.88 26.16 6.93
CA ARG A 189 -16.24 25.87 5.64
C ARG A 189 -15.80 27.14 4.91
N ALA A 190 -16.45 28.26 5.13
CA ALA A 190 -16.04 29.53 4.56
C ALA A 190 -14.64 30.01 5.01
N LEU A 191 -14.13 29.46 6.13
CA LEU A 191 -12.80 29.74 6.66
C LEU A 191 -11.73 28.75 6.14
N TRP A 192 -12.10 27.80 5.27
CA TRP A 192 -11.20 26.78 4.80
C TRP A 192 -10.56 27.20 3.46
N ASP A 193 -9.47 27.94 3.53
CA ASP A 193 -8.73 28.44 2.37
C ASP A 193 -8.01 27.37 1.53
N TRP A 194 -8.02 26.12 2.01
CA TRP A 194 -7.54 24.93 1.27
C TRP A 194 -8.59 24.29 0.37
N VAL A 195 -9.85 24.71 0.43
CA VAL A 195 -10.91 24.17 -0.43
C VAL A 195 -10.79 24.75 -1.82
N CYS A 196 -10.28 23.93 -2.75
CA CYS A 196 -9.98 24.38 -4.11
C CYS A 196 -10.40 23.36 -5.20
N LEU A 197 -10.67 22.12 -4.83
CA LEU A 197 -11.08 21.05 -5.77
C LEU A 197 -12.60 20.91 -5.77
N THR A 198 -13.31 21.94 -6.21
CA THR A 198 -14.78 21.97 -6.24
C THR A 198 -15.30 22.25 -7.66
N GLY A 199 -16.53 21.84 -7.95
CA GLY A 199 -17.24 22.15 -9.21
C GLY A 199 -16.38 21.81 -10.44
N GLU A 200 -16.25 22.78 -11.35
CA GLU A 200 -15.51 22.63 -12.60
C GLU A 200 -14.02 22.31 -12.38
N ALA A 201 -13.38 22.89 -11.37
CA ALA A 201 -11.97 22.63 -11.05
C ALA A 201 -11.73 21.15 -10.72
N TRP A 202 -12.67 20.51 -10.02
CA TRP A 202 -12.61 19.08 -9.72
C TRP A 202 -12.84 18.21 -10.96
N THR A 203 -13.81 18.57 -11.79
CA THR A 203 -14.10 17.89 -13.05
C THR A 203 -12.90 17.90 -13.99
N LEU A 204 -12.33 19.09 -14.24
CA LEU A 204 -11.14 19.25 -15.09
C LEU A 204 -9.90 18.53 -14.54
N HIS A 205 -9.75 18.50 -13.21
CA HIS A 205 -8.69 17.72 -12.60
C HIS A 205 -8.87 16.22 -12.88
N GLY A 206 -10.08 15.71 -12.70
CA GLY A 206 -10.40 14.31 -12.95
C GLY A 206 -10.19 13.88 -14.39
N GLU A 207 -10.60 14.69 -15.35
CA GLU A 207 -10.38 14.47 -16.78
C GLU A 207 -8.88 14.46 -17.13
N SER A 208 -8.11 15.41 -16.58
CA SER A 208 -6.66 15.47 -16.78
C SER A 208 -5.96 14.21 -16.26
N ILE A 209 -6.36 13.69 -15.09
CA ILE A 209 -5.84 12.44 -14.54
C ILE A 209 -6.19 11.24 -15.45
N ALA A 210 -7.43 11.16 -15.92
CA ALA A 210 -7.86 10.09 -16.83
C ALA A 210 -7.12 10.14 -18.17
N ALA A 211 -6.91 11.33 -18.72
CA ALA A 211 -6.16 11.53 -19.97
C ALA A 211 -4.69 11.11 -19.86
N ALA A 212 -4.08 11.26 -18.67
CA ALA A 212 -2.70 10.82 -18.42
C ALA A 212 -2.49 9.30 -18.59
N ARG A 213 -3.57 8.52 -18.64
CA ARG A 213 -3.53 7.06 -18.84
C ARG A 213 -2.69 6.64 -20.04
N GLY A 214 -2.82 7.37 -21.16
CA GLY A 214 -2.09 7.09 -22.40
C GLY A 214 -0.57 7.19 -22.29
N PHE A 215 -0.07 7.86 -21.27
CA PHE A 215 1.35 8.16 -21.07
C PHE A 215 1.98 7.40 -19.92
N LEU A 216 1.19 6.61 -19.17
CA LEU A 216 1.70 5.85 -18.03
C LEU A 216 2.33 4.53 -18.49
N PRO A 217 3.58 4.22 -18.07
CA PRO A 217 4.19 2.92 -18.31
C PRO A 217 3.44 1.78 -17.60
N GLU A 218 3.59 0.54 -18.10
CA GLU A 218 3.00 -0.65 -17.49
C GLU A 218 3.41 -0.84 -16.01
N SER A 219 4.60 -0.36 -15.63
CA SER A 219 5.09 -0.41 -14.25
C SER A 219 4.19 0.31 -13.23
N PHE A 220 3.31 1.20 -13.69
CA PHE A 220 2.27 1.82 -12.86
C PHE A 220 1.06 0.89 -12.63
N HIS A 221 1.06 -0.34 -13.14
CA HIS A 221 0.01 -1.35 -13.01
C HIS A 221 -1.34 -0.87 -13.54
N ARG A 222 -2.24 -0.47 -12.65
CA ARG A 222 -3.57 0.03 -13.02
C ARG A 222 -3.53 1.56 -13.07
N PRO A 223 -3.70 2.17 -14.26
CA PRO A 223 -3.82 3.62 -14.34
C PRO A 223 -5.07 4.09 -13.59
N PRO A 224 -5.02 5.26 -12.93
CA PRO A 224 -6.18 5.77 -12.23
C PRO A 224 -7.30 6.14 -13.22
N ARG A 225 -8.53 5.80 -12.87
CA ARG A 225 -9.73 6.28 -13.55
C ARG A 225 -9.94 7.75 -13.19
N ASN A 226 -10.90 8.40 -13.83
CA ASN A 226 -11.32 9.76 -13.47
C ASN A 226 -11.75 9.81 -12.00
N PRO A 227 -10.99 10.47 -11.11
CA PRO A 227 -11.36 10.53 -9.70
C PRO A 227 -12.66 11.34 -9.48
N ALA A 228 -12.95 12.34 -10.30
CA ALA A 228 -14.17 13.12 -10.15
C ALA A 228 -15.44 12.29 -10.33
N GLU A 229 -15.37 11.24 -11.14
CA GLU A 229 -16.51 10.33 -11.39
C GLU A 229 -16.51 9.10 -10.48
N LYS A 230 -15.33 8.61 -10.11
CA LYS A 230 -15.18 7.24 -9.59
C LYS A 230 -14.77 7.16 -8.13
N ILE A 231 -14.35 8.26 -7.50
CA ILE A 231 -13.82 8.22 -6.12
C ILE A 231 -14.83 7.65 -5.11
N SER A 232 -16.12 7.98 -5.28
CA SER A 232 -17.22 7.48 -4.44
C SER A 232 -17.72 6.08 -4.82
N SER A 233 -17.25 5.51 -5.94
CA SER A 233 -17.76 4.25 -6.52
C SER A 233 -16.69 3.15 -6.57
N GLY A 234 -15.95 2.95 -5.48
CA GLY A 234 -14.96 1.89 -5.36
C GLY A 234 -13.66 2.18 -6.12
N TYR A 235 -13.14 3.37 -5.96
CA TYR A 235 -11.78 3.72 -6.35
C TYR A 235 -10.79 2.83 -5.61
N LYS A 236 -9.88 2.18 -6.32
CA LYS A 236 -9.03 1.15 -5.74
C LYS A 236 -7.77 1.76 -5.13
N CYS A 237 -7.19 1.08 -4.14
CA CYS A 237 -5.97 1.50 -3.47
C CYS A 237 -4.84 1.88 -4.46
N TRP A 238 -4.61 1.06 -5.50
CA TRP A 238 -3.62 1.37 -6.54
C TRP A 238 -3.94 2.62 -7.35
N GLU A 239 -5.22 2.92 -7.56
CA GLU A 239 -5.64 4.13 -8.24
C GLU A 239 -5.34 5.35 -7.39
N PHE A 240 -5.59 5.28 -6.06
CA PHE A 240 -5.19 6.31 -5.12
C PHE A 240 -3.68 6.52 -5.10
N LEU A 241 -2.89 5.45 -5.03
CA LEU A 241 -1.42 5.55 -5.02
C LEU A 241 -0.89 6.23 -6.28
N ASN A 242 -1.36 5.80 -7.46
CA ASN A 242 -0.93 6.36 -8.74
C ASN A 242 -1.41 7.80 -8.92
N TRP A 243 -2.65 8.09 -8.55
CA TRP A 243 -3.18 9.44 -8.58
C TRP A 243 -2.46 10.32 -7.57
N PHE A 244 -2.58 10.02 -6.28
CA PHE A 244 -2.21 10.92 -5.19
C PHE A 244 -0.70 11.09 -5.05
N TYR A 245 0.10 10.04 -5.17
CA TYR A 245 1.57 10.12 -5.04
C TYR A 245 2.32 10.12 -6.37
N GLY A 246 1.67 9.78 -7.46
CA GLY A 246 2.25 9.75 -8.80
C GLY A 246 1.97 11.02 -9.58
N LEU A 247 0.72 11.24 -9.97
CA LEU A 247 0.30 12.29 -10.89
C LEU A 247 -0.06 13.61 -10.22
N ALA A 248 -0.79 13.56 -9.10
CA ALA A 248 -1.36 14.73 -8.46
C ALA A 248 -0.32 15.80 -8.06
N PRO A 249 0.94 15.49 -7.69
CA PRO A 249 1.91 16.56 -7.43
C PRO A 249 2.11 17.55 -8.58
N ALA A 250 2.06 17.06 -9.82
CA ALA A 250 2.15 17.92 -10.99
C ALA A 250 0.80 18.61 -11.31
N PHE A 251 -0.30 17.85 -11.27
CA PHE A 251 -1.62 18.37 -11.65
C PHE A 251 -2.26 19.30 -10.60
N LEU A 252 -1.78 19.26 -9.36
CA LEU A 252 -2.20 20.17 -8.28
C LEU A 252 -1.27 21.38 -8.14
N TYR A 253 -0.13 21.41 -8.82
CA TYR A 253 0.70 22.58 -8.90
C TYR A 253 -0.11 23.75 -9.48
N SER A 254 -0.05 24.91 -8.87
CA SER A 254 -0.85 26.10 -9.18
C SER A 254 -2.38 25.98 -8.95
N ARG A 255 -2.92 24.81 -8.63
CA ARG A 255 -4.33 24.63 -8.26
C ARG A 255 -4.53 24.70 -6.74
N LEU A 256 -3.65 24.03 -5.98
CA LEU A 256 -3.56 24.24 -4.53
C LEU A 256 -2.81 25.53 -4.24
N PRO A 257 -3.23 26.34 -3.24
CA PRO A 257 -2.39 27.43 -2.74
C PRO A 257 -1.01 26.89 -2.36
N GLU A 258 0.02 27.68 -2.63
CA GLU A 258 1.42 27.26 -2.57
C GLU A 258 1.82 26.59 -1.25
N LYS A 259 1.33 27.13 -0.11
CA LYS A 259 1.61 26.59 1.23
C LYS A 259 1.08 25.15 1.40
N TYR A 260 -0.10 24.85 0.87
CA TYR A 260 -0.68 23.50 0.92
C TYR A 260 -0.02 22.55 -0.07
N TRP A 261 0.35 23.03 -1.25
CA TRP A 261 1.07 22.23 -2.22
C TRP A 261 2.48 21.85 -1.71
N LYS A 262 3.22 22.79 -1.14
CA LYS A 262 4.54 22.53 -0.54
C LYS A 262 4.43 21.53 0.62
N HIS A 263 3.45 21.71 1.49
CA HIS A 263 3.15 20.77 2.57
C HIS A 263 2.88 19.36 2.04
N TYR A 264 1.99 19.24 1.05
CA TYR A 264 1.67 17.97 0.42
C TYR A 264 2.89 17.30 -0.26
N CYS A 265 3.77 18.07 -0.87
CA CYS A 265 5.00 17.54 -1.49
C CYS A 265 5.95 16.90 -0.48
N LYS A 266 5.98 17.34 0.80
CA LYS A 266 6.73 16.66 1.87
C LYS A 266 6.25 15.23 2.06
N LEU A 267 4.93 15.03 2.15
CA LEU A 267 4.32 13.71 2.25
C LEU A 267 4.68 12.83 1.06
N VAL A 268 4.51 13.35 -0.17
CA VAL A 268 4.81 12.59 -1.40
C VAL A 268 6.27 12.15 -1.43
N ALA A 269 7.21 13.02 -1.07
CA ALA A 269 8.62 12.70 -1.04
C ALA A 269 8.94 11.59 -0.02
N ALA A 270 8.36 11.66 1.16
CA ALA A 270 8.53 10.63 2.21
C ALA A 270 7.92 9.28 1.79
N VAL A 271 6.69 9.29 1.28
CA VAL A 271 5.99 8.06 0.87
C VAL A 271 6.73 7.34 -0.25
N ARG A 272 7.33 8.08 -1.20
CA ARG A 272 8.17 7.49 -2.25
C ARG A 272 9.40 6.78 -1.69
N ILE A 273 9.92 7.18 -0.55
CA ILE A 273 10.99 6.47 0.15
C ILE A 273 10.44 5.22 0.85
N ILE A 274 9.34 5.35 1.59
CA ILE A 274 8.73 4.25 2.36
C ILE A 274 8.30 3.09 1.47
N PHE A 275 7.84 3.36 0.25
CA PHE A 275 7.43 2.33 -0.71
C PHE A 275 8.58 1.66 -1.47
N GLN A 276 9.83 2.01 -1.19
CA GLN A 276 10.98 1.33 -1.79
C GLN A 276 11.19 -0.05 -1.16
N ARG A 277 11.56 -1.03 -1.97
CA ARG A 277 11.97 -2.36 -1.49
C ARG A 277 13.31 -2.35 -0.78
N LYS A 278 14.17 -1.41 -1.13
CA LYS A 278 15.49 -1.19 -0.54
C LYS A 278 15.64 0.29 -0.24
N SER A 279 15.98 0.64 0.97
CA SER A 279 16.26 2.02 1.40
C SER A 279 17.51 2.07 2.27
N THR A 280 18.27 3.15 2.13
CA THR A 280 19.42 3.43 2.98
C THR A 280 18.98 4.03 4.32
N SER A 281 19.89 4.05 5.32
CA SER A 281 19.65 4.76 6.61
C SER A 281 19.34 6.24 6.36
N THR A 282 20.14 6.91 5.56
CA THR A 282 19.93 8.34 5.21
C THR A 282 18.57 8.60 4.56
N GLN A 283 18.10 7.69 3.70
CA GLN A 283 16.75 7.81 3.14
C GLN A 283 15.66 7.66 4.20
N ARG A 284 15.81 6.72 5.14
CA ARG A 284 14.86 6.53 6.25
C ARG A 284 14.85 7.72 7.20
N GLU A 285 16.02 8.26 7.56
CA GLU A 285 16.15 9.49 8.34
C GLU A 285 15.47 10.66 7.65
N ARG A 286 15.71 10.82 6.35
CA ARG A 286 15.02 11.85 5.55
C ARG A 286 13.49 11.65 5.55
N ALA A 287 13.01 10.42 5.42
CA ALA A 287 11.58 10.14 5.49
C ALA A 287 11.00 10.46 6.87
N HIS A 288 11.76 10.20 7.95
CA HIS A 288 11.36 10.55 9.32
C HIS A 288 11.21 12.07 9.49
N VAL A 289 12.21 12.84 9.09
CA VAL A 289 12.14 14.31 9.14
C VAL A 289 10.97 14.84 8.32
N LEU A 290 10.82 14.40 7.07
CA LEU A 290 9.73 14.83 6.19
C LEU A 290 8.35 14.52 6.77
N LEU A 291 8.14 13.34 7.39
CA LEU A 291 6.84 12.98 7.96
C LEU A 291 6.56 13.68 9.29
N SER A 292 7.60 13.95 10.08
CA SER A 292 7.47 14.72 11.32
C SER A 292 7.13 16.18 11.04
N ASP A 293 7.83 16.80 10.11
CA ASP A 293 7.53 18.16 9.64
C ASP A 293 6.13 18.23 9.01
N PHE A 294 5.80 17.23 8.19
CA PHE A 294 4.47 17.15 7.58
C PHE A 294 3.36 17.07 8.63
N ALA A 295 3.51 16.22 9.67
CA ALA A 295 2.53 16.08 10.73
C ALA A 295 2.36 17.36 11.56
N TYR A 296 3.46 18.05 11.84
CA TYR A 296 3.45 19.36 12.52
C TYR A 296 2.75 20.43 11.66
N ASP A 297 3.20 20.61 10.42
CA ASP A 297 2.63 21.60 9.50
C ASP A 297 1.16 21.31 9.19
N TYR A 298 0.75 20.03 9.16
CA TYR A 298 -0.65 19.66 8.99
C TYR A 298 -1.53 20.28 10.06
N GLU A 299 -1.13 20.18 11.33
CA GLU A 299 -1.90 20.76 12.42
C GLU A 299 -1.87 22.29 12.39
N VAL A 300 -0.73 22.90 12.03
CA VAL A 300 -0.63 24.36 11.87
C VAL A 300 -1.53 24.87 10.75
N LEU A 301 -1.54 24.17 9.59
CA LEU A 301 -2.25 24.62 8.39
C LEU A 301 -3.76 24.34 8.46
N TYR A 302 -4.16 23.16 8.93
CA TYR A 302 -5.55 22.71 8.85
C TYR A 302 -6.28 22.77 10.20
N VAL A 303 -5.66 22.31 11.28
CA VAL A 303 -6.28 22.32 12.63
C VAL A 303 -6.27 23.70 13.26
N GLN A 304 -5.17 24.42 13.13
CA GLN A 304 -5.01 25.82 13.59
C GLN A 304 -5.31 25.98 15.08
N ARG A 305 -4.92 25.01 15.90
CA ARG A 305 -5.19 24.96 17.35
C ARG A 305 -6.67 25.12 17.75
N LYS A 306 -7.61 24.77 16.86
CA LYS A 306 -9.04 24.88 17.12
C LYS A 306 -9.59 23.56 17.66
N VAL A 307 -10.29 23.61 18.80
CA VAL A 307 -10.99 22.45 19.37
C VAL A 307 -11.98 21.86 18.37
N SER A 308 -12.70 22.72 17.62
CA SER A 308 -13.66 22.32 16.59
C SER A 308 -13.04 21.48 15.46
N ARG A 309 -11.71 21.58 15.25
CA ARG A 309 -10.96 20.86 14.20
C ARG A 309 -10.09 19.71 14.69
N MET A 310 -10.17 19.33 15.96
CA MET A 310 -9.38 18.20 16.49
C MET A 310 -9.63 16.90 15.70
N HIS A 311 -10.85 16.70 15.20
CA HIS A 311 -11.22 15.52 14.41
C HIS A 311 -10.56 15.49 12.99
N PHE A 312 -9.88 16.57 12.59
CA PHE A 312 -9.04 16.56 11.37
C PHE A 312 -7.79 15.70 11.55
N VAL A 313 -7.43 15.37 12.79
CA VAL A 313 -6.26 14.51 13.10
C VAL A 313 -6.72 13.11 13.50
N PRO A 314 -7.20 12.28 12.56
CA PRO A 314 -7.48 10.88 12.82
C PRO A 314 -6.18 10.13 13.13
N GLN A 315 -6.29 8.93 13.73
CA GLN A 315 -5.14 8.13 14.15
C GLN A 315 -4.14 7.82 13.01
N CYS A 316 -4.59 7.79 11.76
CA CYS A 316 -3.70 7.61 10.61
C CYS A 316 -2.66 8.74 10.48
N MET A 317 -2.97 9.98 10.89
CA MET A 317 -2.01 11.08 10.89
C MET A 317 -0.87 10.88 11.89
N HIS A 318 -1.13 10.22 13.02
CA HIS A 318 -0.07 9.76 13.91
C HIS A 318 0.65 8.53 13.33
N GLY A 319 -0.09 7.62 12.72
CA GLY A 319 0.45 6.38 12.16
C GLY A 319 1.55 6.58 11.13
N ILE A 320 1.49 7.66 10.34
CA ILE A 320 2.52 7.94 9.32
C ILE A 320 3.91 8.17 9.93
N THR A 321 3.99 8.77 11.12
CA THR A 321 5.26 9.09 11.77
C THR A 321 6.04 7.84 12.22
N HIS A 322 5.35 6.71 12.44
CA HIS A 322 5.98 5.44 12.79
C HIS A 322 6.65 4.73 11.62
N THR A 323 6.24 5.00 10.37
CA THR A 323 6.65 4.19 9.21
C THR A 323 8.15 4.13 8.96
N PRO A 324 8.96 5.20 9.16
CA PRO A 324 10.42 5.11 9.00
C PRO A 324 11.08 4.19 10.04
N THR A 325 10.65 4.26 11.30
CA THR A 325 11.14 3.40 12.39
C THR A 325 10.75 1.95 12.18
N GLU A 326 9.50 1.71 11.76
CA GLU A 326 9.01 0.38 11.40
C GLU A 326 9.85 -0.27 10.28
N THR A 327 10.27 0.52 9.29
CA THR A 327 11.16 0.03 8.22
C THR A 327 12.50 -0.49 8.76
N CYS A 328 13.01 0.08 9.85
CA CYS A 328 14.20 -0.44 10.51
C CYS A 328 13.93 -1.79 11.19
N ARG A 329 12.74 -1.97 11.76
CA ARG A 329 12.37 -3.13 12.57
C ARG A 329 11.97 -4.35 11.73
N VAL A 330 11.16 -4.16 10.69
CA VAL A 330 10.60 -5.27 9.89
C VAL A 330 11.06 -5.27 8.43
N GLY A 331 11.98 -4.39 8.07
CA GLY A 331 12.40 -4.21 6.69
C GLY A 331 11.38 -3.40 5.88
N SER A 332 11.42 -3.54 4.55
CA SER A 332 10.51 -2.80 3.69
C SER A 332 9.05 -3.13 3.99
N LEU A 333 8.28 -2.11 4.36
CA LEU A 333 6.86 -2.25 4.71
C LEU A 333 5.98 -2.72 3.54
N ILE A 334 6.47 -2.63 2.30
CA ILE A 334 5.75 -3.21 1.15
C ILE A 334 5.65 -4.73 1.26
N CYS A 335 6.63 -5.37 1.92
CA CYS A 335 6.66 -6.82 2.12
C CYS A 335 5.70 -7.30 3.22
N THR A 336 5.39 -6.44 4.20
CA THR A 336 4.46 -6.73 5.31
C THR A 336 3.08 -6.11 5.11
N SER A 337 2.87 -5.39 4.00
CA SER A 337 1.61 -4.73 3.68
C SER A 337 0.50 -5.71 3.33
N GLN A 338 -0.74 -5.30 3.51
CA GLN A 338 -1.92 -6.14 3.24
C GLN A 338 -2.27 -6.30 1.75
N PHE A 339 -1.49 -5.77 0.80
CA PHE A 339 -1.74 -5.99 -0.63
C PHE A 339 -1.85 -7.47 -1.01
N THR A 340 -0.97 -8.31 -0.45
CA THR A 340 -1.00 -9.76 -0.70
C THR A 340 -2.21 -10.40 -0.06
N MET A 341 -2.53 -10.01 1.17
CA MET A 341 -3.69 -10.54 1.93
C MET A 341 -5.00 -10.21 1.22
N GLU A 342 -5.21 -8.95 0.83
CA GLU A 342 -6.40 -8.52 0.10
C GLU A 342 -6.57 -9.25 -1.24
N ARG A 343 -5.47 -9.54 -1.93
CA ARG A 343 -5.49 -10.35 -3.15
C ARG A 343 -5.94 -11.78 -2.84
N ILE A 344 -5.36 -12.40 -1.81
CA ILE A 344 -5.72 -13.77 -1.41
C ILE A 344 -7.18 -13.84 -0.98
N ILE A 345 -7.67 -12.88 -0.20
CA ILE A 345 -9.08 -12.79 0.18
C ILE A 345 -9.98 -12.69 -1.05
N GLY A 346 -9.61 -11.85 -2.01
CA GLY A 346 -10.33 -11.74 -3.28
C GLY A 346 -10.34 -13.04 -4.09
N ASP A 347 -9.21 -13.70 -4.20
CA ASP A 347 -9.07 -14.98 -4.89
C ASP A 347 -9.89 -16.08 -4.20
N LEU A 348 -9.82 -16.16 -2.86
CA LEU A 348 -10.63 -17.11 -2.06
C LEU A 348 -12.13 -16.83 -2.21
N GLY A 349 -12.53 -15.54 -2.19
CA GLY A 349 -13.92 -15.16 -2.42
C GLY A 349 -14.43 -15.59 -3.80
N ALA A 350 -13.60 -15.45 -4.83
CA ALA A 350 -13.92 -15.89 -6.19
C ALA A 350 -14.00 -17.42 -6.33
N GLU A 351 -13.36 -18.17 -5.43
CA GLU A 351 -13.42 -19.64 -5.40
C GLU A 351 -14.69 -20.20 -4.78
N ILE A 352 -15.41 -19.42 -3.97
CA ILE A 352 -16.64 -19.87 -3.33
C ILE A 352 -17.72 -20.03 -4.38
N ARG A 353 -18.06 -21.29 -4.71
CA ARG A 353 -19.10 -21.63 -5.69
C ARG A 353 -20.43 -22.03 -5.06
N GLN A 354 -20.43 -22.26 -3.75
CA GLN A 354 -21.61 -22.66 -2.98
C GLN A 354 -21.83 -21.69 -1.83
N PRO A 355 -22.60 -20.62 -2.04
CA PRO A 355 -22.83 -19.56 -1.05
C PRO A 355 -23.52 -20.04 0.23
N SER A 356 -24.32 -21.12 0.15
CA SER A 356 -25.02 -21.68 1.30
C SER A 356 -24.11 -22.37 2.33
N ASN A 357 -22.89 -22.79 1.92
CA ASN A 357 -21.91 -23.38 2.82
C ASN A 357 -20.48 -22.97 2.44
N PRO A 358 -20.15 -21.66 2.55
CA PRO A 358 -18.94 -21.10 1.99
C PRO A 358 -17.67 -21.63 2.66
N PHE A 359 -17.68 -21.84 3.98
CA PHE A 359 -16.49 -22.31 4.70
C PHE A 359 -16.13 -23.75 4.37
N ALA A 360 -17.11 -24.65 4.29
CA ALA A 360 -16.86 -26.04 3.90
C ALA A 360 -16.38 -26.12 2.44
N ASN A 361 -17.00 -25.36 1.54
CA ASN A 361 -16.58 -25.29 0.14
C ASN A 361 -15.13 -24.79 0.02
N LEU A 362 -14.77 -23.74 0.72
CA LEU A 362 -13.42 -23.16 0.72
C LEU A 362 -12.40 -24.15 1.30
N ALA A 363 -12.73 -24.84 2.41
CA ALA A 363 -11.85 -25.83 3.03
C ALA A 363 -11.57 -27.01 2.10
N GLN A 364 -12.61 -27.55 1.42
CA GLN A 364 -12.44 -28.62 0.45
C GLN A 364 -11.57 -28.20 -0.74
N ARG A 365 -11.75 -26.98 -1.25
CA ARG A 365 -10.93 -26.46 -2.35
C ARG A 365 -9.49 -26.26 -1.94
N ALA A 366 -9.25 -25.71 -0.74
CA ALA A 366 -7.90 -25.56 -0.18
C ALA A 366 -7.19 -26.91 -0.01
N LEU A 367 -7.90 -27.91 0.52
CA LEU A 367 -7.38 -29.28 0.66
C LEU A 367 -7.06 -29.90 -0.71
N GLY A 368 -7.96 -29.75 -1.70
CA GLY A 368 -7.73 -30.22 -3.06
C GLY A 368 -6.49 -29.59 -3.69
N ARG A 369 -6.31 -28.29 -3.51
CA ARG A 369 -5.11 -27.55 -3.99
C ARG A 369 -3.83 -28.05 -3.29
N ALA A 370 -3.88 -28.22 -1.98
CA ALA A 370 -2.73 -28.75 -1.23
C ALA A 370 -2.32 -30.14 -1.72
N ARG A 371 -3.29 -31.03 -1.96
CA ARG A 371 -3.05 -32.36 -2.53
C ARG A 371 -2.45 -32.32 -3.94
N ILE A 372 -2.98 -31.45 -4.80
CA ILE A 372 -2.45 -31.28 -6.16
C ILE A 372 -1.02 -30.74 -6.11
N ASN A 373 -0.73 -29.76 -5.27
CA ASN A 373 0.62 -29.20 -5.12
C ASN A 373 1.61 -30.25 -4.59
N ALA A 374 1.18 -31.03 -3.60
CA ALA A 374 2.00 -32.16 -3.11
C ALA A 374 2.27 -33.18 -4.22
N LEU A 375 1.25 -33.56 -4.98
CA LEU A 375 1.40 -34.50 -6.10
C LEU A 375 2.38 -33.98 -7.18
N LYS A 376 2.29 -32.70 -7.54
CA LYS A 376 3.21 -32.07 -8.48
C LYS A 376 4.65 -32.03 -7.96
N THR A 377 4.83 -31.86 -6.67
CA THR A 377 6.15 -31.88 -6.03
C THR A 377 6.73 -33.29 -6.01
N MET A 378 5.91 -34.30 -5.77
CA MET A 378 6.32 -35.71 -5.76
C MET A 378 6.56 -36.27 -7.16
N LEU A 379 5.85 -35.78 -8.15
CA LEU A 379 5.87 -36.25 -9.53
C LEU A 379 5.99 -35.02 -10.48
N PRO A 380 7.19 -34.42 -10.60
CA PRO A 380 7.41 -33.24 -11.44
C PRO A 380 7.01 -33.42 -12.90
N ASP A 381 7.09 -34.65 -13.41
CA ASP A 381 6.71 -35.02 -14.79
C ASP A 381 5.20 -34.87 -15.08
N LEU A 382 4.37 -34.73 -14.04
CA LEU A 382 2.93 -34.41 -14.20
C LEU A 382 2.69 -32.94 -14.58
N GLU A 383 3.63 -32.07 -14.34
CA GLU A 383 3.54 -30.75 -14.94
C GLU A 383 3.96 -30.87 -16.41
N PRO A 384 3.07 -30.49 -17.33
CA PRO A 384 3.53 -30.37 -18.71
C PRO A 384 4.76 -29.46 -18.66
N SER A 385 5.89 -29.95 -19.18
CA SER A 385 7.04 -29.10 -19.44
C SER A 385 6.51 -27.77 -19.91
N PRO A 386 7.08 -26.61 -19.53
CA PRO A 386 6.70 -25.33 -20.11
C PRO A 386 6.93 -25.46 -21.62
N SER A 387 6.02 -26.24 -22.17
CA SER A 387 6.01 -26.86 -23.45
C SER A 387 6.17 -25.83 -24.51
N ALA A 388 6.77 -26.15 -25.55
CA ALA A 388 6.32 -25.80 -26.88
C ALA A 388 5.45 -24.52 -26.89
N GLN A 389 5.77 -23.59 -25.99
CA GLN A 389 5.26 -22.25 -26.04
C GLN A 389 5.82 -21.69 -27.32
N VAL A 390 4.88 -21.55 -28.25
CA VAL A 390 4.89 -20.67 -29.38
C VAL A 390 6.27 -20.06 -29.65
N PRO A 391 6.83 -20.20 -30.84
CA PRO A 391 8.19 -19.80 -31.15
C PRO A 391 8.53 -18.42 -30.59
N ILE A 392 9.45 -18.39 -29.66
CA ILE A 392 10.03 -17.21 -29.06
C ILE A 392 11.21 -16.86 -29.95
N VAL A 393 11.31 -15.63 -30.43
CA VAL A 393 12.49 -15.15 -31.12
C VAL A 393 13.34 -14.38 -30.13
N ASP A 394 14.50 -14.90 -29.81
CA ASP A 394 15.51 -14.20 -29.04
C ASP A 394 16.23 -13.19 -29.96
N LEU A 395 16.17 -11.91 -29.54
CA LEU A 395 16.81 -10.81 -30.28
C LEU A 395 18.23 -10.51 -29.80
N SER A 396 18.80 -11.34 -28.88
CA SER A 396 19.98 -11.02 -28.11
C SER A 396 19.78 -9.96 -27.05
N ASP A 397 20.80 -9.66 -26.23
CA ASP A 397 20.80 -8.65 -25.15
C ASP A 397 19.62 -8.75 -24.16
N GLY A 398 19.01 -9.95 -24.07
CA GLY A 398 17.88 -10.22 -23.17
C GLY A 398 16.52 -9.78 -23.68
N TYR A 399 16.40 -9.33 -24.93
CA TYR A 399 15.12 -9.04 -25.56
C TYR A 399 14.56 -10.29 -26.23
N THR A 400 13.27 -10.54 -26.02
CA THR A 400 12.59 -11.72 -26.56
C THR A 400 11.23 -11.35 -27.14
N LEU A 401 10.99 -11.65 -28.42
CA LEU A 401 9.70 -11.47 -29.07
C LEU A 401 8.73 -12.59 -28.67
N LEU A 402 7.52 -12.20 -28.29
CA LEU A 402 6.47 -13.09 -27.81
C LEU A 402 5.22 -13.00 -28.69
N HIS A 403 4.64 -14.15 -28.98
CA HIS A 403 3.39 -14.23 -29.75
C HIS A 403 2.17 -13.50 -29.13
N PRO A 404 1.14 -13.17 -29.96
CA PRO A 404 1.04 -13.44 -31.39
C PRO A 404 1.88 -12.50 -32.25
N ARG A 405 2.12 -12.92 -33.50
CA ARG A 405 2.74 -12.12 -34.55
C ARG A 405 1.84 -12.02 -35.76
N GLU A 406 2.09 -11.09 -36.66
CA GLU A 406 1.46 -11.10 -37.97
C GLU A 406 1.87 -12.33 -38.78
N PRO A 407 0.98 -12.89 -39.60
CA PRO A 407 1.32 -14.06 -40.44
C PRO A 407 2.45 -13.81 -41.43
N GLY A 408 2.62 -12.57 -41.87
CA GLY A 408 3.67 -12.13 -42.79
C GLY A 408 4.01 -10.66 -42.59
N ALA A 409 5.08 -10.20 -43.23
CA ALA A 409 5.43 -8.78 -43.27
C ALA A 409 4.36 -8.02 -44.10
N ARG A 410 4.05 -6.80 -43.67
CA ARG A 410 3.10 -5.89 -44.32
C ARG A 410 3.74 -4.54 -44.55
N PRO A 411 3.32 -3.81 -45.60
CA PRO A 411 3.77 -2.44 -45.79
C PRO A 411 3.49 -1.59 -44.55
N VAL A 412 4.43 -0.72 -44.22
CA VAL A 412 4.27 0.29 -43.17
C VAL A 412 3.51 1.50 -43.71
N ALA A 413 2.84 2.22 -42.82
CA ALA A 413 2.25 3.51 -43.18
C ALA A 413 3.37 4.57 -43.28
N ASP A 414 3.10 5.64 -44.06
CA ASP A 414 4.10 6.68 -44.34
C ASP A 414 4.69 7.35 -43.09
N ASP A 415 3.89 7.49 -42.04
CA ASP A 415 4.32 8.02 -40.74
C ASP A 415 5.21 7.03 -39.96
N GLU A 416 4.90 5.73 -40.03
CA GLU A 416 5.73 4.67 -39.45
C GLU A 416 7.07 4.54 -40.23
N ASP A 417 7.02 4.63 -41.56
CA ASP A 417 8.18 4.58 -42.45
C ASP A 417 9.22 5.63 -42.06
N LEU A 418 8.77 6.88 -41.93
CA LEU A 418 9.63 8.00 -41.54
C LEU A 418 10.27 7.80 -40.16
N VAL A 419 9.51 7.28 -39.18
CA VAL A 419 10.02 7.05 -37.82
C VAL A 419 11.06 5.94 -37.79
N ILE A 420 10.82 4.84 -38.53
CA ILE A 420 11.76 3.72 -38.63
C ILE A 420 13.04 4.17 -39.32
N PHE A 421 12.90 4.91 -40.42
CA PHE A 421 14.06 5.45 -41.14
C PHE A 421 14.94 6.35 -40.24
N ARG A 422 14.33 7.29 -39.49
CA ARG A 422 15.06 8.16 -38.55
C ARG A 422 15.73 7.37 -37.43
N TYR A 423 15.13 6.30 -36.97
CA TYR A 423 15.74 5.43 -35.96
C TYR A 423 16.99 4.75 -36.51
N ILE A 424 16.93 4.18 -37.74
CA ILE A 424 18.07 3.56 -38.42
C ILE A 424 19.15 4.60 -38.68
N GLU A 425 18.78 5.78 -39.18
CA GLU A 425 19.70 6.93 -39.38
C GLU A 425 20.48 7.28 -38.11
N GLY A 426 19.79 7.32 -36.95
CA GLY A 426 20.42 7.58 -35.68
C GLY A 426 21.43 6.49 -35.23
N LEU A 427 21.24 5.25 -35.70
CA LEU A 427 22.15 4.13 -35.39
C LEU A 427 23.38 4.06 -36.29
N VAL A 428 23.21 4.28 -37.58
CA VAL A 428 24.26 3.96 -38.60
C VAL A 428 24.65 5.15 -39.48
N GLY A 429 23.97 6.28 -39.31
CA GLY A 429 24.18 7.47 -40.15
C GLY A 429 23.37 7.45 -41.46
N MET A 430 23.20 8.62 -42.06
CA MET A 430 22.31 8.86 -43.21
C MET A 430 22.60 8.00 -44.44
N ALA A 431 23.88 7.86 -44.81
CA ALA A 431 24.25 7.13 -46.03
C ALA A 431 23.93 5.64 -45.88
N GLN A 432 24.30 5.04 -44.78
CA GLN A 432 24.08 3.62 -44.50
C GLN A 432 22.59 3.33 -44.19
N ALA A 433 21.88 4.27 -43.56
CA ALA A 433 20.45 4.16 -43.35
C ALA A 433 19.68 4.08 -44.68
N ARG A 434 20.03 4.92 -45.66
CA ARG A 434 19.43 4.88 -47.00
C ARG A 434 19.69 3.55 -47.69
N GLU A 435 20.89 3.01 -47.59
CA GLU A 435 21.23 1.70 -48.16
C GLU A 435 20.43 0.58 -47.50
N ILE A 436 20.41 0.52 -46.17
CA ILE A 436 19.64 -0.49 -45.42
C ILE A 436 18.16 -0.39 -45.75
N TRP A 437 17.62 0.83 -45.79
CA TRP A 437 16.18 1.06 -46.05
C TRP A 437 15.80 0.86 -47.52
N ALA A 438 16.73 1.09 -48.49
CA ALA A 438 16.52 0.78 -49.89
C ALA A 438 16.56 -0.71 -50.19
N ILE A 439 17.34 -1.51 -49.47
CA ILE A 439 17.36 -2.97 -49.58
C ILE A 439 16.06 -3.60 -49.08
N THR A 440 15.39 -2.95 -48.14
CA THR A 440 14.07 -3.35 -47.64
C THR A 440 12.92 -2.78 -48.50
N MET A 441 13.16 -2.62 -49.80
CA MET A 441 12.43 -1.83 -50.82
C MET A 441 10.89 -1.93 -50.83
N GLU A 442 10.27 -2.68 -50.02
CA GLU A 442 8.80 -2.66 -49.83
C GLU A 442 8.39 -2.16 -48.45
N SER A 443 9.30 -1.48 -47.70
CA SER A 443 8.99 -0.94 -46.34
C SER A 443 8.05 -1.84 -45.54
N CYS A 444 8.32 -3.13 -45.55
CA CYS A 444 7.47 -4.14 -44.92
C CYS A 444 8.02 -4.56 -43.57
N VAL A 445 7.18 -4.55 -42.56
CA VAL A 445 7.50 -5.03 -41.22
C VAL A 445 6.56 -6.13 -40.77
N GLN A 446 7.09 -7.09 -40.03
CA GLN A 446 6.27 -8.09 -39.35
C GLN A 446 6.06 -7.66 -37.89
N ARG A 447 4.84 -7.31 -37.52
CA ARG A 447 4.51 -6.84 -36.19
C ARG A 447 4.36 -8.00 -35.22
N TRP A 448 4.94 -7.82 -34.02
CA TRP A 448 4.78 -8.72 -32.90
C TRP A 448 3.93 -8.04 -31.83
N ALA A 449 3.07 -8.81 -31.17
CA ALA A 449 2.21 -8.27 -30.15
C ALA A 449 2.95 -7.89 -28.86
N ARG A 450 4.04 -8.57 -28.56
CA ARG A 450 4.74 -8.42 -27.28
C ARG A 450 6.25 -8.60 -27.42
N VAL A 451 6.99 -7.86 -26.60
CA VAL A 451 8.44 -8.06 -26.39
C VAL A 451 8.73 -8.13 -24.90
N ARG A 452 9.50 -9.12 -24.48
CA ARG A 452 10.05 -9.18 -23.12
C ARG A 452 11.34 -8.39 -23.11
N LEU A 453 11.46 -7.48 -22.14
CA LEU A 453 12.65 -6.67 -21.92
C LEU A 453 13.66 -7.41 -21.03
N PRO A 454 14.93 -6.99 -21.01
CA PRO A 454 15.99 -7.60 -20.17
C PRO A 454 15.65 -7.62 -18.68
N ASN A 455 14.85 -6.68 -18.21
CA ASN A 455 14.38 -6.62 -16.81
C ASN A 455 13.19 -7.55 -16.52
N GLY A 456 12.77 -8.39 -17.48
CA GLY A 456 11.65 -9.33 -17.37
C GLY A 456 10.26 -8.72 -17.62
N GLN A 457 10.15 -7.40 -17.81
CA GLN A 457 8.88 -6.76 -18.15
C GLN A 457 8.46 -7.09 -19.59
N ILE A 458 7.15 -7.11 -19.84
CA ILE A 458 6.58 -7.37 -21.15
C ILE A 458 5.92 -6.10 -21.68
N CYS A 459 6.46 -5.57 -22.78
CA CYS A 459 5.83 -4.49 -23.54
C CYS A 459 4.90 -5.07 -24.61
N ARG A 460 3.80 -4.37 -24.87
CA ARG A 460 2.81 -4.75 -25.88
C ARG A 460 2.78 -3.71 -26.99
N SER A 461 2.55 -4.17 -28.21
CA SER A 461 2.35 -3.26 -29.33
C SER A 461 0.94 -2.67 -29.35
N ALA A 462 0.83 -1.43 -29.82
CA ALA A 462 -0.48 -0.77 -30.04
C ALA A 462 -1.40 -1.59 -30.95
N TRP A 463 -0.83 -2.29 -31.93
CA TRP A 463 -1.52 -3.17 -32.87
C TRP A 463 -2.49 -4.17 -32.22
N LYS A 464 -2.14 -4.75 -31.05
CA LYS A 464 -3.03 -5.68 -30.32
C LYS A 464 -3.68 -5.07 -29.09
N GLU A 465 -3.10 -4.03 -28.54
CA GLU A 465 -3.60 -3.42 -27.30
C GLU A 465 -4.79 -2.49 -27.57
N VAL A 466 -4.73 -1.68 -28.61
CA VAL A 466 -5.80 -0.73 -28.96
C VAL A 466 -7.11 -1.42 -29.33
N PRO A 467 -7.13 -2.43 -30.24
CA PRO A 467 -8.39 -3.11 -30.58
C PRO A 467 -9.07 -3.83 -29.41
N ASN A 468 -8.27 -4.30 -28.44
CA ASN A 468 -8.79 -5.05 -27.30
C ASN A 468 -9.23 -4.15 -26.13
N ASN A 469 -9.16 -2.82 -26.27
CA ASN A 469 -9.51 -1.85 -25.24
C ASN A 469 -8.93 -2.22 -23.85
N SER A 470 -7.65 -2.65 -23.84
CA SER A 470 -6.99 -3.12 -22.65
C SER A 470 -6.95 -2.03 -21.57
N SER A 471 -7.29 -2.38 -20.33
CA SER A 471 -7.17 -1.49 -19.19
C SER A 471 -5.71 -1.22 -18.80
N ARG A 472 -4.76 -2.00 -19.33
CA ARG A 472 -3.33 -1.85 -19.11
C ARG A 472 -2.65 -1.40 -20.39
N ILE A 473 -1.90 -0.31 -20.30
CA ILE A 473 -1.10 0.21 -21.41
C ILE A 473 0.35 -0.16 -21.14
N SER A 474 0.85 -1.14 -21.87
CA SER A 474 2.23 -1.64 -21.71
C SER A 474 3.13 -1.35 -22.91
N ARG A 475 2.72 -0.39 -23.77
CA ARG A 475 3.51 0.07 -24.92
C ARG A 475 4.48 1.20 -24.61
N ASN A 476 4.27 1.91 -23.51
CA ASN A 476 5.14 3.01 -23.12
C ASN A 476 6.35 2.48 -22.34
N VAL A 477 7.52 2.65 -22.89
CA VAL A 477 8.79 2.25 -22.30
C VAL A 477 9.72 3.46 -22.18
N LYS A 478 10.51 3.50 -21.09
CA LYS A 478 11.57 4.48 -20.96
C LYS A 478 12.83 3.91 -21.60
N VAL A 479 13.23 4.45 -22.73
CA VAL A 479 14.53 4.17 -23.33
C VAL A 479 15.54 5.10 -22.68
N ARG A 480 16.62 4.55 -22.11
CA ARG A 480 17.81 5.34 -21.76
C ARG A 480 18.68 5.40 -23.01
N SER A 481 18.92 6.58 -23.53
CA SER A 481 20.04 6.78 -24.45
C SER A 481 21.34 6.45 -23.69
N CYS A 482 22.13 5.55 -24.20
CA CYS A 482 23.51 5.30 -23.76
C CYS A 482 24.35 6.52 -24.05
#